data_5a0664239ef29e4da2f13d5566e00c14
#
_entry.id   5a0664239ef29e4da2f13d5566e00c14
#
_cell.length_a   1.000
_cell.length_b   1.000
_cell.length_c   1.000
_cell.angle_alpha   90.00
_cell.angle_beta   90.00
_cell.angle_gamma   90.00
#
_symmetry.space_group_name_H-M   'P 1'
#
loop_
_entity.id
_entity.type
_entity.pdbx_description
1 polymer ?
#
loop_
_entity_poly.entity_id
_entity_poly.type
_entity_poly.pdbx_seq_one_letter_code
_entity_poly.pdbx_strand_id
1 'polypeptide(L)'
;MKKLFFNLEVIDGYPPVFIESIWAEETEEGYLKINNIPFYSKEVSFGDIVSVIQTEENYLLYDKTIIHSKNSTLRIVFFNENQKFKDKILTKLIDLGCEYEAFNVNFYAINIPIQVDIEEIYIFLDEFVETDDLDYDTGYLAQ
;
A
#
# COMPACT_ATOMS: atom_id res chain seq x y z
N MET A 1 -15.47 -11.43 2.95
CA MET A 1 -14.33 -10.85 2.20
C MET A 1 -14.31 -11.35 0.77
N LYS A 2 -14.08 -10.45 -0.16
CA LYS A 2 -13.94 -10.79 -1.58
C LYS A 2 -12.56 -10.40 -2.07
N LYS A 3 -12.05 -11.13 -3.07
CA LYS A 3 -10.79 -10.82 -3.71
C LYS A 3 -11.03 -9.87 -4.87
N LEU A 4 -10.30 -8.77 -4.86
CA LEU A 4 -10.36 -7.73 -5.87
C LEU A 4 -9.03 -7.69 -6.61
N PHE A 5 -9.09 -7.62 -7.95
CA PHE A 5 -7.90 -7.66 -8.81
C PHE A 5 -7.66 -6.31 -9.47
N PHE A 6 -6.39 -5.96 -9.58
CA PHE A 6 -5.93 -4.76 -10.27
C PHE A 6 -4.96 -5.17 -11.37
N ASN A 7 -5.19 -4.65 -12.58
CA ASN A 7 -4.18 -4.72 -13.64
C ASN A 7 -3.11 -3.67 -13.34
N LEU A 8 -1.85 -4.08 -13.45
CA LEU A 8 -0.71 -3.22 -13.17
C LEU A 8 0.00 -2.86 -14.47
N GLU A 9 0.40 -1.59 -14.61
CA GLU A 9 1.24 -1.14 -15.70
C GLU A 9 2.68 -1.47 -15.38
N VAL A 10 3.31 -2.32 -16.20
CA VAL A 10 4.71 -2.72 -16.02
C VAL A 10 5.57 -1.85 -16.92
N ILE A 11 6.48 -1.07 -16.33
CA ILE A 11 7.40 -0.18 -17.02
C ILE A 11 8.82 -0.57 -16.60
N ASP A 12 9.67 -0.91 -17.57
CA ASP A 12 11.07 -1.32 -17.34
C ASP A 12 11.18 -2.49 -16.34
N GLY A 13 10.24 -3.43 -16.43
CA GLY A 13 10.22 -4.62 -15.58
C GLY A 13 9.71 -4.42 -14.18
N TYR A 14 9.14 -3.25 -13.86
CA TYR A 14 8.57 -2.99 -12.54
C TYR A 14 7.13 -2.46 -12.64
N PRO A 15 6.20 -2.97 -11.84
CA PRO A 15 6.37 -4.02 -10.84
C PRO A 15 6.66 -5.40 -11.48
N PRO A 16 7.16 -6.37 -10.72
CA PRO A 16 7.54 -7.69 -11.26
C PRO A 16 6.35 -8.58 -11.59
N VAL A 17 5.14 -8.09 -11.42
CA VAL A 17 3.87 -8.80 -11.69
C VAL A 17 2.93 -7.90 -12.48
N PHE A 18 1.98 -8.50 -13.22
CA PHE A 18 0.99 -7.77 -14.02
C PHE A 18 -0.33 -7.56 -13.31
N ILE A 19 -0.57 -8.29 -12.23
CA ILE A 19 -1.83 -8.26 -11.47
C ILE A 19 -1.50 -8.28 -9.98
N GLU A 20 -2.24 -7.46 -9.22
CA GLU A 20 -2.26 -7.51 -7.76
C GLU A 20 -3.66 -7.88 -7.31
N SER A 21 -3.78 -8.74 -6.29
CA SER A 21 -5.05 -9.05 -5.65
C SER A 21 -5.07 -8.52 -4.22
N ILE A 22 -6.19 -7.98 -3.81
CA ILE A 22 -6.40 -7.34 -2.51
C ILE A 22 -7.72 -7.84 -1.95
N TRP A 23 -7.77 -8.10 -0.64
CA TRP A 23 -9.02 -8.40 0.04
C TRP A 23 -9.85 -7.14 0.23
N ALA A 24 -11.15 -7.25 0.07
CA ALA A 24 -12.09 -6.15 0.21
C ALA A 24 -13.40 -6.63 0.82
N GLU A 25 -14.07 -5.72 1.52
CA GLU A 25 -15.38 -5.96 2.11
C GLU A 25 -16.47 -5.38 1.23
N GLU A 26 -17.55 -6.13 1.05
CA GLU A 26 -18.71 -5.63 0.31
C GLU A 26 -19.46 -4.58 1.15
N THR A 27 -19.82 -3.46 0.51
CA THR A 27 -20.62 -2.42 1.14
C THR A 27 -22.11 -2.64 0.87
N GLU A 28 -22.99 -1.96 1.63
CA GLU A 28 -24.42 -2.05 1.44
C GLU A 28 -24.86 -1.59 0.04
N GLU A 29 -24.14 -0.66 -0.57
CA GLU A 29 -24.43 -0.11 -1.89
C GLU A 29 -23.92 -0.98 -3.03
N GLY A 30 -23.29 -2.12 -2.73
CA GLY A 30 -22.75 -3.02 -3.75
C GLY A 30 -21.34 -2.68 -4.24
N TYR A 31 -20.66 -1.77 -3.56
CA TYR A 31 -19.25 -1.46 -3.81
C TYR A 31 -18.35 -2.35 -2.94
N LEU A 32 -17.04 -2.20 -3.11
CA LEU A 32 -16.06 -2.88 -2.27
C LEU A 32 -15.19 -1.87 -1.53
N LYS A 33 -14.93 -2.15 -0.26
CA LYS A 33 -14.02 -1.35 0.58
C LYS A 33 -12.70 -2.09 0.71
N ILE A 34 -11.61 -1.44 0.30
CA ILE A 34 -10.25 -2.00 0.32
C ILE A 34 -9.85 -2.33 1.76
N ASN A 35 -9.44 -3.57 2.01
CA ASN A 35 -9.10 -4.06 3.35
C ASN A 35 -7.66 -4.58 3.46
N ASN A 36 -6.80 -4.22 2.52
CA ASN A 36 -5.35 -4.41 2.58
C ASN A 36 -4.65 -3.13 2.19
N ILE A 37 -3.38 -3.01 2.56
CA ILE A 37 -2.53 -1.93 2.08
C ILE A 37 -1.93 -2.39 0.76
N PRO A 38 -2.13 -1.65 -0.38
CA PRO A 38 -1.62 -2.10 -1.67
C PRO A 38 -0.09 -2.14 -1.72
N PHE A 39 0.46 -3.20 -2.34
CA PHE A 39 1.91 -3.34 -2.53
C PHE A 39 2.40 -2.74 -3.84
N TYR A 40 1.57 -2.72 -4.87
CA TYR A 40 1.99 -2.26 -6.21
C TYR A 40 1.07 -1.23 -6.84
N SER A 41 -0.25 -1.33 -6.63
CA SER A 41 -1.20 -0.39 -7.20
C SER A 41 -0.95 1.03 -6.70
N LYS A 42 -0.98 2.00 -7.62
CA LYS A 42 -0.86 3.44 -7.30
C LYS A 42 -2.20 4.16 -7.34
N GLU A 43 -3.28 3.44 -7.60
CA GLU A 43 -4.60 4.02 -7.81
C GLU A 43 -5.46 4.06 -6.55
N VAL A 44 -5.16 3.20 -5.58
CA VAL A 44 -5.99 3.04 -4.37
C VAL A 44 -5.15 2.98 -3.11
N SER A 45 -5.83 3.24 -1.99
CA SER A 45 -5.28 3.13 -0.64
C SER A 45 -6.19 2.26 0.22
N PHE A 46 -5.68 1.85 1.36
CA PHE A 46 -6.46 1.17 2.39
C PHE A 46 -7.72 1.97 2.71
N GLY A 47 -8.86 1.29 2.74
CA GLY A 47 -10.13 1.89 3.11
C GLY A 47 -10.88 2.59 1.99
N ASP A 48 -10.32 2.72 0.79
CA ASP A 48 -11.03 3.28 -0.36
C ASP A 48 -12.25 2.44 -0.70
N ILE A 49 -13.32 3.08 -1.13
CA ILE A 49 -14.51 2.43 -1.65
C ILE A 49 -14.47 2.50 -3.17
N VAL A 50 -14.55 1.34 -3.81
CA VAL A 50 -14.34 1.20 -5.25
C VAL A 50 -15.49 0.46 -5.92
N SER A 51 -15.71 0.76 -7.20
CA SER A 51 -16.57 -0.05 -8.05
C SER A 51 -15.73 -1.09 -8.80
N VAL A 52 -16.39 -2.18 -9.19
CA VAL A 52 -15.73 -3.31 -9.84
C VAL A 52 -16.49 -3.74 -11.06
N ILE A 53 -15.79 -4.44 -11.97
CA ILE A 53 -16.35 -5.10 -13.14
C ILE A 53 -16.16 -6.60 -12.93
N GLN A 54 -17.24 -7.36 -13.05
CA GLN A 54 -17.12 -8.82 -13.05
C GLN A 54 -16.70 -9.27 -14.44
N THR A 55 -15.56 -9.97 -14.52
CA THR A 55 -15.03 -10.45 -15.79
C THR A 55 -15.75 -11.74 -16.24
N GLU A 56 -15.58 -12.11 -17.52
CA GLU A 56 -16.09 -13.37 -18.06
C GLU A 56 -15.53 -14.59 -17.34
N GLU A 57 -14.31 -14.47 -16.79
CA GLU A 57 -13.64 -15.51 -16.04
C GLU A 57 -14.05 -15.55 -14.56
N ASN A 58 -15.04 -14.72 -14.20
CA ASN A 58 -15.72 -14.73 -12.91
C ASN A 58 -14.88 -14.18 -11.75
N TYR A 59 -13.99 -13.22 -12.01
CA TYR A 59 -13.32 -12.50 -10.95
C TYR A 59 -13.67 -11.00 -10.99
N LEU A 60 -13.44 -10.29 -9.88
CA LEU A 60 -13.78 -8.89 -9.73
C LEU A 60 -12.54 -8.03 -10.05
N LEU A 61 -12.68 -7.17 -11.05
CA LEU A 61 -11.62 -6.27 -11.50
C LEU A 61 -11.94 -4.84 -11.06
N TYR A 62 -10.95 -4.15 -10.53
CA TYR A 62 -11.08 -2.73 -10.17
C TYR A 62 -11.52 -1.91 -11.38
N ASP A 63 -12.54 -1.08 -11.19
CA ASP A 63 -13.04 -0.15 -12.19
C ASP A 63 -12.62 1.28 -11.86
N LYS A 64 -13.12 1.82 -10.76
CA LYS A 64 -12.79 3.18 -10.33
C LYS A 64 -13.02 3.35 -8.82
N THR A 65 -12.39 4.37 -8.25
CA THR A 65 -12.59 4.74 -6.86
C THR A 65 -13.81 5.65 -6.75
N ILE A 66 -14.74 5.27 -5.88
CA ILE A 66 -15.97 6.02 -5.62
C ILE A 66 -15.74 7.03 -4.49
N ILE A 67 -15.11 6.57 -3.40
CA ILE A 67 -14.81 7.41 -2.25
C ILE A 67 -13.38 7.11 -1.80
N HIS A 68 -12.52 8.12 -1.79
CA HIS A 68 -11.17 8.01 -1.24
C HIS A 68 -11.22 8.05 0.28
N SER A 69 -10.47 7.15 0.92
CA SER A 69 -10.36 7.06 2.37
C SER A 69 -9.55 8.21 2.99
N LYS A 70 -8.77 8.91 2.15
CA LYS A 70 -7.77 9.92 2.52
C LYS A 70 -6.51 9.32 3.16
N ASN A 71 -6.34 8.00 3.08
CA ASN A 71 -5.10 7.34 3.43
C ASN A 71 -4.12 7.43 2.27
N SER A 72 -2.84 7.56 2.60
CA SER A 72 -1.74 7.48 1.64
C SER A 72 -1.01 6.15 1.81
N THR A 73 -0.32 5.71 0.77
CA THR A 73 0.43 4.46 0.76
C THR A 73 1.90 4.74 0.47
N LEU A 74 2.77 4.09 1.23
CA LEU A 74 4.21 4.11 1.03
C LEU A 74 4.72 2.68 1.11
N ARG A 75 5.78 2.35 0.38
CA ARG A 75 6.38 1.01 0.36
C ARG A 75 7.83 1.11 0.75
N ILE A 76 8.28 0.20 1.61
CA ILE A 76 9.66 0.15 2.07
C ILE A 76 10.28 -1.17 1.65
N VAL A 77 11.48 -1.10 1.08
CA VAL A 77 12.35 -2.26 0.87
C VAL A 77 13.55 -2.10 1.79
N PHE A 78 13.77 -3.10 2.65
CA PHE A 78 14.93 -3.10 3.54
C PHE A 78 16.12 -3.78 2.86
N PHE A 79 17.25 -3.09 2.84
CA PHE A 79 18.54 -3.65 2.43
C PHE A 79 19.30 -4.17 3.65
N ASN A 80 19.14 -3.51 4.80
CA ASN A 80 19.66 -3.99 6.06
C ASN A 80 18.70 -5.08 6.59
N GLU A 81 19.16 -6.32 6.59
CA GLU A 81 18.34 -7.47 6.97
C GLU A 81 18.34 -7.75 8.47
N ASN A 82 19.00 -6.93 9.28
CA ASN A 82 19.01 -7.08 10.73
C ASN A 82 17.58 -6.88 11.27
N GLN A 83 17.07 -7.88 11.96
CA GLN A 83 15.68 -7.85 12.44
C GLN A 83 15.43 -6.73 13.45
N LYS A 84 16.38 -6.48 14.33
CA LYS A 84 16.25 -5.40 15.33
C LYS A 84 16.15 -4.02 14.66
N PHE A 85 16.91 -3.83 13.58
CA PHE A 85 16.85 -2.60 12.80
C PHE A 85 15.48 -2.43 12.16
N LYS A 86 14.98 -3.46 11.46
CA LYS A 86 13.66 -3.41 10.82
C LYS A 86 12.56 -3.15 11.84
N ASP A 87 12.59 -3.84 12.98
CA ASP A 87 11.61 -3.65 14.06
C ASP A 87 11.64 -2.22 14.60
N LYS A 88 12.81 -1.62 14.74
CA LYS A 88 12.97 -0.23 15.16
C LYS A 88 12.27 0.72 14.18
N ILE A 89 12.47 0.53 12.88
CA ILE A 89 11.87 1.38 11.87
C ILE A 89 10.34 1.22 11.89
N LEU A 90 9.86 -0.01 11.89
CA LEU A 90 8.41 -0.28 11.87
C LEU A 90 7.73 0.21 13.14
N THR A 91 8.34 0.02 14.29
CA THR A 91 7.82 0.53 15.57
C THR A 91 7.70 2.06 15.55
N LYS A 92 8.70 2.75 15.01
CA LYS A 92 8.66 4.21 14.90
C LYS A 92 7.52 4.67 13.99
N LEU A 93 7.29 3.97 12.88
CA LEU A 93 6.17 4.30 11.99
C LEU A 93 4.83 4.09 12.69
N ILE A 94 4.67 3.03 13.47
CA ILE A 94 3.46 2.80 14.28
C ILE A 94 3.28 3.93 15.31
N ASP A 95 4.36 4.32 15.98
CA ASP A 95 4.32 5.41 16.98
C ASP A 95 3.91 6.75 16.35
N LEU A 96 4.25 6.95 15.07
CA LEU A 96 3.83 8.13 14.32
C LEU A 96 2.38 8.08 13.83
N GLY A 97 1.72 6.92 13.97
CA GLY A 97 0.31 6.76 13.59
C GLY A 97 0.07 5.93 12.34
N CYS A 98 1.10 5.31 11.79
CA CYS A 98 1.00 4.47 10.60
C CYS A 98 0.65 3.03 10.95
N GLU A 99 0.21 2.28 9.93
CA GLU A 99 0.01 0.84 10.00
C GLU A 99 0.83 0.21 8.89
N TYR A 100 1.12 -1.08 8.99
CA TYR A 100 1.86 -1.75 7.92
C TYR A 100 1.39 -3.18 7.68
N GLU A 101 1.70 -3.69 6.49
CA GLU A 101 1.56 -5.09 6.12
C GLU A 101 2.86 -5.57 5.48
N ALA A 102 3.26 -6.79 5.79
CA ALA A 102 4.47 -7.40 5.24
C ALA A 102 4.11 -8.19 3.98
N PHE A 103 4.82 -7.95 2.88
CA PHE A 103 4.78 -8.83 1.71
C PHE A 103 5.73 -10.00 1.91
N ASN A 104 6.94 -9.71 2.36
CA ASN A 104 7.94 -10.68 2.77
C ASN A 104 8.81 -10.05 3.86
N VAL A 105 9.94 -10.68 4.21
CA VAL A 105 10.80 -10.23 5.31
C VAL A 105 11.46 -8.87 5.06
N ASN A 106 11.50 -8.40 3.82
CA ASN A 106 12.18 -7.15 3.45
C ASN A 106 11.29 -6.13 2.72
N PHE A 107 10.06 -6.47 2.37
CA PHE A 107 9.16 -5.59 1.63
C PHE A 107 7.87 -5.37 2.42
N TYR A 108 7.57 -4.10 2.71
CA TYR A 108 6.45 -3.68 3.55
C TYR A 108 5.65 -2.57 2.88
N ALA A 109 4.33 -2.66 2.98
CA ALA A 109 3.43 -1.57 2.61
C ALA A 109 2.99 -0.85 3.87
N ILE A 110 3.01 0.48 3.82
CA ILE A 110 2.72 1.36 4.96
C ILE A 110 1.47 2.18 4.63
N ASN A 111 0.52 2.17 5.54
CA ASN A 111 -0.65 3.04 5.46
C ASN A 111 -0.42 4.29 6.30
N ILE A 112 -0.57 5.46 5.69
CA ILE A 112 -0.39 6.76 6.34
C ILE A 112 -1.74 7.46 6.37
N PRO A 113 -2.41 7.49 7.54
CA PRO A 113 -3.67 8.23 7.68
C PRO A 113 -3.49 9.73 7.48
N ILE A 114 -4.57 10.42 7.12
CA ILE A 114 -4.51 11.85 6.76
C ILE A 114 -4.04 12.75 7.92
N GLN A 115 -4.27 12.33 9.16
CA GLN A 115 -3.83 13.10 10.33
C GLN A 115 -2.33 12.98 10.60
N VAL A 116 -1.63 12.04 9.94
CA VAL A 116 -0.19 11.89 10.04
C VAL A 116 0.47 12.78 8.99
N ASP A 117 1.44 13.58 9.40
CA ASP A 117 2.18 14.42 8.47
C ASP A 117 3.16 13.56 7.66
N ILE A 118 2.90 13.43 6.36
CA ILE A 118 3.72 12.61 5.48
C ILE A 118 5.17 13.13 5.39
N GLU A 119 5.38 14.43 5.56
CA GLU A 119 6.73 15.00 5.54
C GLU A 119 7.58 14.50 6.71
N GLU A 120 6.98 14.27 7.87
CA GLU A 120 7.68 13.67 9.00
C GLU A 120 8.15 12.25 8.69
N ILE A 121 7.34 11.51 7.94
CA ILE A 121 7.69 10.15 7.50
C ILE A 121 8.88 10.20 6.55
N TYR A 122 8.86 11.12 5.57
CA TYR A 122 9.96 11.28 4.61
C TYR A 122 11.26 11.66 5.32
N ILE A 123 11.21 12.63 6.23
CA ILE A 123 12.38 13.08 6.97
C ILE A 123 12.99 11.91 7.77
N PHE A 124 12.14 11.14 8.44
CA PHE A 124 12.58 9.98 9.19
C PHE A 124 13.25 8.91 8.30
N LEU A 125 12.62 8.55 7.19
CA LEU A 125 13.10 7.49 6.31
C LEU A 125 14.33 7.91 5.51
N ASP A 126 14.41 9.17 5.07
CA ASP A 126 15.50 9.66 4.23
C ASP A 126 16.87 9.51 4.91
N GLU A 127 16.92 9.60 6.22
CA GLU A 127 18.13 9.33 7.00
C GLU A 127 18.70 7.94 6.69
N PHE A 128 17.84 6.95 6.56
CA PHE A 128 18.22 5.55 6.33
C PHE A 128 18.36 5.22 4.84
N VAL A 129 17.79 6.01 3.97
CA VAL A 129 18.07 5.94 2.51
C VAL A 129 19.52 6.37 2.27
N GLU A 130 19.98 7.43 2.93
CA GLU A 130 21.37 7.92 2.81
C GLU A 130 22.39 6.89 3.27
N THR A 131 22.05 6.05 4.25
CA THR A 131 22.94 5.01 4.76
C THR A 131 22.80 3.67 4.02
N ASP A 132 21.98 3.60 2.97
CA ASP A 132 21.68 2.39 2.22
C ASP A 132 21.05 1.26 3.05
N ASP A 133 20.40 1.58 4.14
CA ASP A 133 19.69 0.60 4.96
C ASP A 133 18.33 0.21 4.40
N LEU A 134 17.68 1.14 3.70
CA LEU A 134 16.39 0.94 3.07
C LEU A 134 16.20 1.90 1.89
N ASP A 135 15.19 1.63 1.09
CA ASP A 135 14.65 2.59 0.14
C ASP A 135 13.13 2.55 0.24
N TYR A 136 12.47 3.58 -0.25
CA TYR A 136 11.02 3.61 -0.25
C TYR A 136 10.47 4.27 -1.51
N ASP A 137 9.23 3.94 -1.81
CA ASP A 137 8.48 4.47 -2.93
C ASP A 137 7.06 4.78 -2.46
N THR A 138 6.34 5.61 -3.18
CA THR A 138 4.98 5.98 -2.84
C THR A 138 3.98 5.26 -3.74
N GLY A 139 2.82 4.89 -3.18
CA GLY A 139 1.65 4.50 -3.93
C GLY A 139 0.74 5.70 -4.15
N TYR A 140 -0.55 5.54 -3.85
CA TYR A 140 -1.48 6.66 -3.88
C TYR A 140 -1.19 7.63 -2.73
N LEU A 141 -1.13 8.92 -3.03
CA LEU A 141 -0.91 9.98 -2.05
C LEU A 141 -2.17 10.84 -1.92
N ALA A 142 -2.71 10.92 -0.70
CA ALA A 142 -3.89 11.72 -0.39
C ALA A 142 -3.53 13.13 0.12
N GLN A 143 -2.27 13.36 0.41
CA GLN A 143 -1.79 14.64 0.93
C GLN A 143 -0.52 15.10 0.26
#